data_4dec6f1798e8cd542d46850c2e744fdf
#
_entry.id   4dec6f1798e8cd542d46850c2e744fdf
#
_cell.length_a   1.000
_cell.length_b   1.000
_cell.length_c   1.000
_cell.angle_alpha   90.00
_cell.angle_beta   90.00
_cell.angle_gamma   90.00
#
_symmetry.space_group_name_H-M   'P 1'
#
loop_
_entity.id
_entity.type
_entity.pdbx_description
1 polymer ?
#
loop_
_entity_poly.entity_id
_entity_poly.type
_entity_poly.pdbx_seq_one_letter_code
_entity_poly.pdbx_strand_id
1 'polypeptide(L)'
;MNATFVDFAAVAVLGALVGSGELVSRYRDAPAGALRSWPALLYILLNVAASLAALAAVRIFDWRFGVTAGAEAVRWTQVGVAGTGAMALFRTSLFTVHAGDRDIGVGPSSFLQIFRDAADRAVDRLRAQDRGKDVSRLMEGISYDKASRGLTLYCLALMQNVPDDEQKRLSDSIALLDNLAIDPDIKVRLLGLQLMNVVGPGVLTAAVEALRKEMTENQKAEGRSEKAQQGPG
;
A
#
# COMPACT_ATOMS: atom_id res chain seq x y z
N MET A 1 39.11 4.86 -15.10
CA MET A 1 38.20 4.28 -14.09
C MET A 1 38.47 2.78 -14.06
N ASN A 2 38.83 2.20 -12.91
CA ASN A 2 39.16 0.78 -12.84
C ASN A 2 37.93 -0.08 -13.19
N ALA A 3 38.12 -1.11 -14.04
CA ALA A 3 37.03 -1.99 -14.46
C ALA A 3 36.25 -2.58 -13.27
N THR A 4 36.96 -2.89 -12.19
CA THR A 4 36.35 -3.36 -10.93
C THR A 4 35.39 -2.34 -10.32
N PHE A 5 35.73 -1.07 -10.31
CA PHE A 5 34.82 -0.01 -9.80
C PHE A 5 33.53 0.10 -10.61
N VAL A 6 33.65 0.01 -11.93
CA VAL A 6 32.49 0.05 -12.84
C VAL A 6 31.54 -1.11 -12.56
N ASP A 7 32.09 -2.31 -12.29
CA ASP A 7 31.29 -3.48 -12.01
C ASP A 7 30.51 -3.38 -10.69
N PHE A 8 31.18 -2.96 -9.62
CA PHE A 8 30.52 -2.76 -8.33
C PHE A 8 29.48 -1.63 -8.41
N ALA A 9 29.75 -0.56 -9.14
CA ALA A 9 28.78 0.50 -9.37
C ALA A 9 27.56 -0.02 -10.16
N ALA A 10 27.79 -0.79 -11.21
CA ALA A 10 26.70 -1.38 -12.00
C ALA A 10 25.82 -2.33 -11.16
N VAL A 11 26.43 -3.19 -10.34
CA VAL A 11 25.70 -4.09 -9.44
C VAL A 11 24.92 -3.31 -8.38
N ALA A 12 25.49 -2.25 -7.83
CA ALA A 12 24.79 -1.39 -6.86
C ALA A 12 23.55 -0.73 -7.49
N VAL A 13 23.68 -0.24 -8.72
CA VAL A 13 22.54 0.33 -9.47
C VAL A 13 21.46 -0.73 -9.73
N LEU A 14 21.85 -1.95 -10.18
CA LEU A 14 20.90 -3.03 -10.41
C LEU A 14 20.17 -3.42 -9.12
N GLY A 15 20.90 -3.57 -8.00
CA GLY A 15 20.30 -3.86 -6.69
C GLY A 15 19.33 -2.77 -6.24
N ALA A 16 19.67 -1.51 -6.43
CA ALA A 16 18.80 -0.39 -6.13
C ALA A 16 17.53 -0.39 -7.00
N LEU A 17 17.67 -0.66 -8.31
CA LEU A 17 16.53 -0.76 -9.23
C LEU A 17 15.58 -1.91 -8.86
N VAL A 18 16.13 -3.08 -8.52
CA VAL A 18 15.32 -4.23 -8.07
C VAL A 18 14.55 -3.88 -6.80
N GLY A 19 15.23 -3.33 -5.79
CA GLY A 19 14.59 -2.92 -4.53
C GLY A 19 13.53 -1.83 -4.71
N SER A 20 13.82 -0.83 -5.54
CA SER A 20 12.87 0.25 -5.84
C SER A 20 11.68 -0.26 -6.65
N GLY A 21 11.91 -1.11 -7.65
CA GLY A 21 10.86 -1.69 -8.49
C GLY A 21 9.89 -2.54 -7.68
N GLU A 22 10.37 -3.28 -6.69
CA GLU A 22 9.52 -4.05 -5.79
C GLU A 22 8.63 -3.13 -4.93
N LEU A 23 9.19 -2.06 -4.36
CA LEU A 23 8.41 -1.09 -3.60
C LEU A 23 7.37 -0.38 -4.47
N VAL A 24 7.75 0.05 -5.68
CA VAL A 24 6.82 0.69 -6.64
C VAL A 24 5.69 -0.27 -7.02
N SER A 25 5.99 -1.54 -7.29
CA SER A 25 4.97 -2.53 -7.64
C SER A 25 3.96 -2.77 -6.52
N ARG A 26 4.38 -2.60 -5.27
CA ARG A 26 3.56 -2.78 -4.08
C ARG A 26 2.71 -1.54 -3.76
N TYR A 27 3.29 -0.36 -3.90
CA TYR A 27 2.63 0.92 -3.58
C TYR A 27 2.17 1.66 -4.84
N ARG A 28 1.34 1.00 -5.66
CA ARG A 28 0.87 1.53 -6.94
C ARG A 28 0.22 2.91 -6.86
N ASP A 29 -0.52 3.18 -5.78
CA ASP A 29 -1.29 4.42 -5.64
C ASP A 29 -0.46 5.63 -5.22
N ALA A 30 0.73 5.45 -4.61
CA ALA A 30 1.63 6.57 -4.29
C ALA A 30 3.09 6.11 -4.15
N PRO A 31 3.73 5.70 -5.25
CA PRO A 31 5.10 5.17 -5.23
C PRO A 31 6.11 6.19 -4.74
N ALA A 32 5.94 7.47 -5.06
CA ALA A 32 6.88 8.52 -4.64
C ALA A 32 6.91 8.74 -3.11
N GLY A 33 5.76 8.63 -2.44
CA GLY A 33 5.70 8.72 -0.97
C GLY A 33 6.34 7.51 -0.29
N ALA A 34 6.13 6.32 -0.85
CA ALA A 34 6.73 5.09 -0.35
C ALA A 34 8.26 5.14 -0.43
N LEU A 35 8.82 5.53 -1.58
CA LEU A 35 10.28 5.59 -1.80
C LEU A 35 11.00 6.62 -0.91
N ARG A 36 10.29 7.65 -0.41
CA ARG A 36 10.87 8.66 0.49
C ARG A 36 10.86 8.26 1.97
N SER A 37 10.22 7.16 2.32
CA SER A 37 10.19 6.70 3.71
C SER A 37 11.54 6.13 4.12
N TRP A 38 11.97 6.38 5.38
CA TRP A 38 13.21 5.84 5.90
C TRP A 38 13.32 4.30 5.82
N PRO A 39 12.26 3.53 6.14
CA PRO A 39 12.29 2.08 5.98
C PRO A 39 12.45 1.63 4.52
N ALA A 40 11.87 2.36 3.56
CA ALA A 40 12.05 2.05 2.14
C ALA A 40 13.50 2.28 1.68
N LEU A 41 14.13 3.35 2.15
CA LEU A 41 15.55 3.60 1.88
C LEU A 41 16.43 2.48 2.46
N LEU A 42 16.17 2.04 3.69
CA LEU A 42 16.86 0.90 4.30
C LEU A 42 16.66 -0.38 3.49
N TYR A 43 15.46 -0.63 3.00
CA TYR A 43 15.17 -1.77 2.14
C TYR A 43 15.98 -1.73 0.82
N ILE A 44 16.05 -0.57 0.16
CA ILE A 44 16.86 -0.38 -1.05
C ILE A 44 18.35 -0.58 -0.75
N LEU A 45 18.86 -0.01 0.35
CA LEU A 45 20.25 -0.19 0.77
C LEU A 45 20.58 -1.65 1.07
N LEU A 46 19.67 -2.39 1.67
CA LEU A 46 19.84 -3.83 1.91
C LEU A 46 19.94 -4.61 0.59
N ASN A 47 19.12 -4.25 -0.40
CA ASN A 47 19.21 -4.84 -1.75
C ASN A 47 20.56 -4.54 -2.42
N VAL A 48 21.05 -3.32 -2.30
CA VAL A 48 22.36 -2.92 -2.81
C VAL A 48 23.46 -3.73 -2.11
N ALA A 49 23.44 -3.79 -0.78
CA ALA A 49 24.45 -4.53 0.00
C ALA A 49 24.46 -6.03 -0.35
N ALA A 50 23.27 -6.63 -0.50
CA ALA A 50 23.11 -8.03 -0.93
C ALA A 50 23.71 -8.27 -2.31
N SER A 51 23.45 -7.40 -3.26
CA SER A 51 23.98 -7.50 -4.63
C SER A 51 25.50 -7.33 -4.67
N LEU A 52 26.06 -6.41 -3.89
CA LEU A 52 27.50 -6.23 -3.76
C LEU A 52 28.17 -7.46 -3.12
N ALA A 53 27.58 -8.00 -2.07
CA ALA A 53 28.07 -9.24 -1.42
C ALA A 53 28.02 -10.43 -2.38
N ALA A 54 26.93 -10.56 -3.17
CA ALA A 54 26.82 -11.60 -4.18
C ALA A 54 27.89 -11.48 -5.27
N LEU A 55 28.19 -10.27 -5.78
CA LEU A 55 29.29 -10.09 -6.73
C LEU A 55 30.65 -10.45 -6.12
N ALA A 56 30.90 -10.06 -4.88
CA ALA A 56 32.11 -10.43 -4.19
C ALA A 56 32.25 -11.95 -4.06
N ALA A 57 31.19 -12.64 -3.63
CA ALA A 57 31.16 -14.10 -3.53
C ALA A 57 31.40 -14.79 -4.88
N VAL A 58 30.67 -14.37 -5.93
CA VAL A 58 30.80 -14.91 -7.30
C VAL A 58 32.24 -14.79 -7.80
N ARG A 59 32.95 -13.69 -7.46
CA ARG A 59 34.36 -13.48 -7.84
C ARG A 59 35.35 -14.29 -7.01
N ILE A 60 35.12 -14.37 -5.70
CA ILE A 60 35.96 -15.17 -4.80
C ILE A 60 35.92 -16.64 -5.20
N PHE A 61 34.76 -17.17 -5.57
CA PHE A 61 34.57 -18.56 -5.97
C PHE A 61 34.77 -18.82 -7.48
N ASP A 62 35.17 -17.81 -8.25
CA ASP A 62 35.33 -17.85 -9.74
C ASP A 62 34.14 -18.52 -10.45
N TRP A 63 32.89 -18.19 -10.04
CA TRP A 63 31.69 -18.74 -10.66
C TRP A 63 31.46 -18.15 -12.04
N ARG A 64 31.55 -18.98 -13.07
CA ARG A 64 31.42 -18.56 -14.48
C ARG A 64 30.05 -18.83 -15.10
N PHE A 65 29.14 -19.45 -14.35
CA PHE A 65 27.76 -19.76 -14.77
C PHE A 65 27.66 -20.49 -16.13
N GLY A 66 28.66 -21.33 -16.46
CA GLY A 66 28.71 -22.07 -17.73
C GLY A 66 29.10 -21.22 -18.95
N VAL A 67 29.47 -19.94 -18.75
CA VAL A 67 29.92 -19.09 -19.85
C VAL A 67 31.32 -19.45 -20.26
N THR A 68 31.49 -19.94 -21.50
CA THR A 68 32.79 -20.32 -22.14
C THR A 68 33.32 -19.20 -23.01
N ALA A 69 32.57 -18.14 -23.21
CA ALA A 69 32.98 -16.95 -23.96
C ALA A 69 34.08 -16.16 -23.22
N GLY A 70 34.70 -15.20 -23.92
CA GLY A 70 35.84 -14.43 -23.38
C GLY A 70 35.59 -13.78 -22.01
N ALA A 71 36.66 -13.35 -21.35
CA ALA A 71 36.65 -12.83 -20.00
C ALA A 71 35.64 -11.68 -19.75
N GLU A 72 35.36 -10.89 -20.77
CA GLU A 72 34.38 -9.80 -20.69
C GLU A 72 32.94 -10.29 -20.60
N ALA A 73 32.59 -11.35 -21.31
CA ALA A 73 31.28 -11.99 -21.23
C ALA A 73 31.05 -12.60 -19.84
N VAL A 74 32.04 -13.29 -19.28
CA VAL A 74 31.99 -13.83 -17.91
C VAL A 74 31.79 -12.70 -16.90
N ARG A 75 32.54 -11.63 -17.03
CA ARG A 75 32.47 -10.45 -16.15
C ARG A 75 31.06 -9.85 -16.11
N TRP A 76 30.47 -9.58 -17.30
CA TRP A 76 29.10 -9.01 -17.36
C TRP A 76 28.01 -9.98 -16.94
N THR A 77 28.19 -11.28 -17.17
CA THR A 77 27.29 -12.31 -16.63
C THR A 77 27.32 -12.31 -15.09
N GLN A 78 28.51 -12.22 -14.49
CA GLN A 78 28.66 -12.12 -13.05
C GLN A 78 27.97 -10.88 -12.48
N VAL A 79 28.13 -9.73 -13.13
CA VAL A 79 27.47 -8.48 -12.76
C VAL A 79 25.93 -8.62 -12.85
N GLY A 80 25.42 -9.15 -13.95
CA GLY A 80 23.99 -9.34 -14.15
C GLY A 80 23.37 -10.31 -13.14
N VAL A 81 23.99 -11.48 -12.96
CA VAL A 81 23.50 -12.48 -12.00
C VAL A 81 23.57 -11.98 -10.55
N ALA A 82 24.67 -11.31 -10.15
CA ALA A 82 24.79 -10.76 -8.81
C ALA A 82 23.81 -9.61 -8.56
N GLY A 83 23.63 -8.72 -9.53
CA GLY A 83 22.73 -7.57 -9.39
C GLY A 83 21.24 -7.94 -9.31
N THR A 84 20.82 -8.98 -10.03
CA THR A 84 19.40 -9.38 -10.08
C THR A 84 19.10 -10.62 -9.26
N GLY A 85 20.07 -11.56 -9.14
CA GLY A 85 19.89 -12.86 -8.49
C GLY A 85 20.08 -12.82 -6.97
N ALA A 86 20.79 -11.82 -6.43
CA ALA A 86 21.02 -11.72 -4.98
C ALA A 86 19.72 -11.75 -4.19
N MET A 87 18.68 -11.07 -4.67
CA MET A 87 17.37 -11.04 -4.01
C MET A 87 16.63 -12.38 -4.08
N ALA A 88 16.84 -13.19 -5.11
CA ALA A 88 16.28 -14.52 -5.18
C ALA A 88 16.83 -15.40 -4.04
N LEU A 89 18.12 -15.31 -3.76
CA LEU A 89 18.76 -16.00 -2.61
C LEU A 89 18.26 -15.48 -1.26
N PHE A 90 18.09 -14.18 -1.12
CA PHE A 90 17.55 -13.59 0.13
C PHE A 90 16.06 -13.90 0.37
N ARG A 91 15.32 -14.28 -0.67
CA ARG A 91 13.92 -14.73 -0.54
C ARG A 91 13.81 -16.19 -0.15
N THR A 92 14.86 -16.98 -0.27
CA THR A 92 14.85 -18.37 0.18
C THR A 92 14.99 -18.42 1.70
N SER A 93 14.08 -19.15 2.36
CA SER A 93 14.28 -19.54 3.75
C SER A 93 15.35 -20.63 3.79
N LEU A 94 16.44 -20.39 4.50
CA LEU A 94 17.50 -21.39 4.67
C LEU A 94 17.09 -22.52 5.61
N PHE A 95 16.21 -22.20 6.59
CA PHE A 95 15.70 -23.14 7.57
C PHE A 95 14.24 -22.81 7.91
N THR A 96 13.44 -23.83 8.08
CA THR A 96 12.09 -23.74 8.68
C THR A 96 12.18 -24.23 10.12
N VAL A 97 11.81 -23.38 11.08
CA VAL A 97 11.71 -23.76 12.49
C VAL A 97 10.23 -23.89 12.83
N HIS A 98 9.86 -25.07 13.30
CA HIS A 98 8.54 -25.32 13.86
C HIS A 98 8.45 -24.65 15.23
N ALA A 99 7.68 -23.55 15.33
CA ALA A 99 7.39 -22.88 16.59
C ALA A 99 5.88 -23.02 16.89
N GLY A 100 5.51 -24.07 17.59
CA GLY A 100 4.12 -24.43 17.84
C GLY A 100 3.41 -24.86 16.55
N ASP A 101 2.26 -24.26 16.27
CA ASP A 101 1.40 -24.61 15.12
C ASP A 101 1.76 -23.81 13.83
N ARG A 102 2.92 -23.15 13.78
CA ARG A 102 3.36 -22.32 12.66
C ARG A 102 4.79 -22.63 12.25
N ASP A 103 4.97 -22.81 10.95
CA ASP A 103 6.27 -22.90 10.32
C ASP A 103 6.85 -21.49 10.13
N ILE A 104 7.91 -21.18 10.86
CA ILE A 104 8.63 -19.91 10.73
C ILE A 104 9.87 -20.16 9.90
N GLY A 105 9.92 -19.60 8.70
CA GLY A 105 11.14 -19.58 7.91
C GLY A 105 12.20 -18.70 8.56
N VAL A 106 13.28 -19.29 9.00
CA VAL A 106 14.42 -18.57 9.57
C VAL A 106 15.48 -18.43 8.49
N GLY A 107 15.81 -17.19 8.17
CA GLY A 107 16.82 -16.90 7.16
C GLY A 107 16.84 -15.42 6.77
N PRO A 108 17.60 -15.04 5.75
CA PRO A 108 17.66 -13.68 5.25
C PRO A 108 16.28 -13.09 4.89
N SER A 109 15.33 -13.95 4.50
CA SER A 109 13.94 -13.56 4.21
C SER A 109 13.20 -12.94 5.40
N SER A 110 13.50 -13.38 6.62
CA SER A 110 12.87 -12.84 7.84
C SER A 110 13.27 -11.39 8.09
N PHE A 111 14.54 -11.04 7.86
CA PHE A 111 14.99 -9.65 7.94
C PHE A 111 14.34 -8.76 6.90
N LEU A 112 14.20 -9.26 5.66
CA LEU A 112 13.51 -8.53 4.61
C LEU A 112 12.04 -8.26 4.96
N GLN A 113 11.36 -9.23 5.57
CA GLN A 113 9.98 -9.06 6.03
C GLN A 113 9.86 -7.97 7.10
N ILE A 114 10.77 -7.97 8.09
CA ILE A 114 10.78 -6.94 9.15
C ILE A 114 10.91 -5.53 8.56
N PHE A 115 11.85 -5.32 7.64
CA PHE A 115 12.03 -4.01 7.00
C PHE A 115 10.85 -3.63 6.12
N ARG A 116 10.28 -4.60 5.41
CA ARG A 116 9.10 -4.39 4.57
C ARG A 116 7.88 -4.02 5.40
N ASP A 117 7.62 -4.75 6.48
CA ASP A 117 6.50 -4.46 7.40
C ASP A 117 6.69 -3.12 8.13
N ALA A 118 7.92 -2.74 8.41
CA ALA A 118 8.23 -1.42 8.96
C ALA A 118 7.96 -0.30 7.94
N ALA A 119 8.29 -0.52 6.66
CA ALA A 119 7.99 0.41 5.58
C ALA A 119 6.48 0.55 5.37
N ASP A 120 5.75 -0.57 5.33
CA ASP A 120 4.29 -0.60 5.22
C ASP A 120 3.64 0.22 6.34
N ARG A 121 4.03 -0.01 7.59
CA ARG A 121 3.53 0.75 8.75
C ARG A 121 3.88 2.23 8.71
N ALA A 122 5.07 2.59 8.24
CA ALA A 122 5.48 3.99 8.13
C ALA A 122 4.65 4.74 7.08
N VAL A 123 4.46 4.14 5.91
CA VAL A 123 3.64 4.70 4.83
C VAL A 123 2.18 4.81 5.25
N ASP A 124 1.65 3.78 5.91
CA ASP A 124 0.27 3.79 6.42
C ASP A 124 0.03 4.92 7.44
N ARG A 125 0.96 5.13 8.37
CA ARG A 125 0.86 6.22 9.36
C ARG A 125 0.90 7.60 8.72
N LEU A 126 1.77 7.82 7.75
CA LEU A 126 1.86 9.09 7.03
C LEU A 126 0.55 9.41 6.30
N ARG A 127 -0.06 8.38 5.68
CA ARG A 127 -1.32 8.53 4.93
C ARG A 127 -2.56 8.56 5.81
N ALA A 128 -2.52 7.92 6.99
CA ALA A 128 -3.68 7.84 7.88
C ALA A 128 -4.15 9.23 8.33
N GLN A 129 -3.23 10.15 8.60
CA GLN A 129 -3.58 11.52 8.99
C GLN A 129 -4.27 12.28 7.87
N ASP A 130 -3.75 12.17 6.65
CA ASP A 130 -4.31 12.86 5.49
C ASP A 130 -5.66 12.24 5.11
N ARG A 131 -5.76 10.90 5.06
CA ARG A 131 -7.05 10.21 4.86
C ARG A 131 -8.10 10.63 5.88
N GLY A 132 -7.72 10.71 7.16
CA GLY A 132 -8.64 11.13 8.22
C GLY A 132 -9.16 12.55 8.04
N LYS A 133 -8.28 13.49 7.66
CA LYS A 133 -8.66 14.90 7.40
C LYS A 133 -9.53 15.02 6.15
N ASP A 134 -9.15 14.34 5.08
CA ASP A 134 -9.87 14.40 3.80
C ASP A 134 -11.27 13.80 3.94
N VAL A 135 -11.40 12.63 4.57
CA VAL A 135 -12.70 12.01 4.83
C VAL A 135 -13.54 12.89 5.77
N SER A 136 -12.97 13.44 6.85
CA SER A 136 -13.72 14.29 7.76
C SER A 136 -14.30 15.51 7.04
N ARG A 137 -13.53 16.13 6.15
CA ARG A 137 -13.98 17.26 5.33
C ARG A 137 -15.00 16.85 4.28
N LEU A 138 -14.77 15.74 3.61
CA LEU A 138 -15.57 15.26 2.50
C LEU A 138 -16.95 14.81 2.97
N MET A 139 -17.02 14.16 4.13
CA MET A 139 -18.25 13.58 4.70
C MET A 139 -18.98 14.54 5.64
N GLU A 140 -18.52 15.78 5.79
CA GLU A 140 -19.15 16.79 6.63
C GLU A 140 -20.57 17.15 6.15
N GLY A 141 -21.53 17.10 7.06
CA GLY A 141 -22.95 17.43 6.79
C GLY A 141 -23.68 16.36 5.97
N ILE A 142 -23.11 15.18 5.80
CA ILE A 142 -23.75 14.06 5.08
C ILE A 142 -24.45 13.15 6.09
N SER A 143 -25.72 12.81 5.79
CA SER A 143 -26.50 11.84 6.57
C SER A 143 -26.03 10.42 6.29
N TYR A 144 -25.76 9.65 7.37
CA TYR A 144 -25.35 8.25 7.26
C TYR A 144 -26.40 7.40 6.57
N ASP A 145 -27.69 7.55 6.93
CA ASP A 145 -28.79 6.72 6.40
C ASP A 145 -28.95 6.88 4.88
N LYS A 146 -28.68 8.09 4.38
CA LYS A 146 -28.72 8.36 2.94
C LYS A 146 -27.46 7.89 2.21
N ALA A 147 -26.31 8.06 2.85
CA ALA A 147 -25.01 7.73 2.27
C ALA A 147 -24.73 6.23 2.26
N SER A 148 -25.11 5.49 3.29
CA SER A 148 -24.75 4.08 3.46
C SER A 148 -25.13 3.21 2.28
N ARG A 149 -26.28 3.47 1.66
CA ARG A 149 -26.77 2.74 0.49
C ARG A 149 -26.40 3.43 -0.82
N GLY A 150 -26.76 4.72 -0.95
CA GLY A 150 -26.62 5.45 -2.20
C GLY A 150 -25.17 5.65 -2.61
N LEU A 151 -24.34 6.16 -1.70
CA LEU A 151 -22.93 6.43 -1.98
C LEU A 151 -22.14 5.14 -2.24
N THR A 152 -22.40 4.09 -1.46
CA THR A 152 -21.72 2.79 -1.65
C THR A 152 -21.99 2.21 -3.02
N LEU A 153 -23.26 2.13 -3.43
CA LEU A 153 -23.62 1.61 -4.74
C LEU A 153 -23.06 2.47 -5.87
N TYR A 154 -23.09 3.79 -5.71
CA TYR A 154 -22.56 4.70 -6.71
C TYR A 154 -21.05 4.58 -6.86
N CYS A 155 -20.31 4.49 -5.75
CA CYS A 155 -18.85 4.26 -5.77
C CYS A 155 -18.50 2.95 -6.47
N LEU A 156 -19.21 1.86 -6.16
CA LEU A 156 -18.96 0.56 -6.80
C LEU A 156 -19.32 0.59 -8.29
N ALA A 157 -20.38 1.30 -8.67
CA ALA A 157 -20.78 1.45 -10.07
C ALA A 157 -19.78 2.26 -10.91
N LEU A 158 -19.05 3.19 -10.31
CA LEU A 158 -17.97 3.92 -10.98
C LEU A 158 -16.73 3.05 -11.24
N MET A 159 -16.56 1.98 -10.47
CA MET A 159 -15.43 1.07 -10.60
C MET A 159 -15.77 -0.09 -11.55
N GLN A 160 -14.86 -0.40 -12.48
CA GLN A 160 -15.09 -1.49 -13.45
C GLN A 160 -14.64 -2.87 -12.95
N ASN A 161 -13.68 -2.90 -12.02
CA ASN A 161 -13.01 -4.13 -11.60
C ASN A 161 -12.77 -4.16 -10.08
N VAL A 162 -13.83 -4.15 -9.27
CA VAL A 162 -13.71 -4.44 -7.84
C VAL A 162 -13.92 -5.94 -7.63
N PRO A 163 -12.96 -6.67 -7.03
CA PRO A 163 -13.10 -8.10 -6.75
C PRO A 163 -14.31 -8.41 -5.86
N ASP A 164 -14.99 -9.53 -6.11
CA ASP A 164 -16.21 -9.92 -5.36
C ASP A 164 -15.95 -10.06 -3.86
N ASP A 165 -14.77 -10.53 -3.46
CA ASP A 165 -14.38 -10.66 -2.06
C ASP A 165 -14.21 -9.30 -1.37
N GLU A 166 -13.80 -8.29 -2.12
CA GLU A 166 -13.65 -6.92 -1.62
C GLU A 166 -14.99 -6.22 -1.49
N GLN A 167 -15.90 -6.41 -2.47
CA GLN A 167 -17.30 -5.95 -2.39
C GLN A 167 -18.01 -6.57 -1.20
N LYS A 168 -17.82 -7.88 -0.98
CA LYS A 168 -18.41 -8.59 0.16
C LYS A 168 -17.89 -8.04 1.49
N ARG A 169 -16.57 -7.87 1.64
CA ARG A 169 -15.98 -7.28 2.85
C ARG A 169 -16.51 -5.88 3.14
N LEU A 170 -16.67 -5.06 2.12
CA LEU A 170 -17.27 -3.73 2.25
C LEU A 170 -18.72 -3.82 2.74
N SER A 171 -19.53 -4.69 2.13
CA SER A 171 -20.92 -4.90 2.53
C SER A 171 -21.05 -5.39 3.98
N ASP A 172 -20.22 -6.37 4.37
CA ASP A 172 -20.19 -6.90 5.75
C ASP A 172 -19.79 -5.79 6.75
N SER A 173 -18.84 -4.94 6.38
CA SER A 173 -18.39 -3.82 7.21
C SER A 173 -19.49 -2.75 7.39
N ILE A 174 -20.25 -2.47 6.33
CA ILE A 174 -21.38 -1.52 6.40
C ILE A 174 -22.50 -2.10 7.27
N ALA A 175 -22.82 -3.38 7.13
CA ALA A 175 -23.80 -4.06 7.97
C ALA A 175 -23.41 -4.04 9.47
N LEU A 176 -22.10 -4.11 9.78
CA LEU A 176 -21.62 -3.91 11.13
C LEU A 176 -21.84 -2.47 11.62
N LEU A 177 -21.56 -1.47 10.79
CA LEU A 177 -21.80 -0.06 11.14
C LEU A 177 -23.28 0.24 11.40
N ASP A 178 -24.19 -0.36 10.63
CA ASP A 178 -25.64 -0.20 10.82
C ASP A 178 -26.06 -0.64 12.23
N ASN A 179 -25.49 -1.74 12.72
CA ASN A 179 -25.82 -2.35 14.03
C ASN A 179 -25.09 -1.70 15.23
N LEU A 180 -24.11 -0.80 14.99
CA LEU A 180 -23.41 -0.15 16.09
C LEU A 180 -24.24 1.02 16.65
N ALA A 181 -24.34 1.08 17.98
CA ALA A 181 -25.00 2.19 18.70
C ALA A 181 -23.99 3.34 18.93
N ILE A 182 -23.56 3.99 17.83
CA ILE A 182 -22.64 5.14 17.84
C ILE A 182 -23.26 6.31 17.08
N ASP A 183 -22.72 7.50 17.30
CA ASP A 183 -23.15 8.73 16.68
C ASP A 183 -23.18 8.62 15.14
N PRO A 184 -24.25 9.08 14.46
CA PRO A 184 -24.35 9.06 12.99
C PRO A 184 -23.19 9.78 12.28
N ASP A 185 -22.66 10.86 12.86
CA ASP A 185 -21.49 11.57 12.33
C ASP A 185 -20.22 10.73 12.37
N ILE A 186 -20.11 9.86 13.36
CA ILE A 186 -19.01 8.90 13.43
C ILE A 186 -19.21 7.81 12.38
N LYS A 187 -20.44 7.29 12.25
CA LYS A 187 -20.78 6.25 11.25
C LYS A 187 -20.45 6.72 9.84
N VAL A 188 -20.84 7.94 9.48
CA VAL A 188 -20.62 8.47 8.13
C VAL A 188 -19.13 8.66 7.82
N ARG A 189 -18.31 9.07 8.81
CA ARG A 189 -16.86 9.15 8.64
C ARG A 189 -16.22 7.77 8.50
N LEU A 190 -16.66 6.79 9.27
CA LEU A 190 -16.21 5.41 9.13
C LEU A 190 -16.58 4.83 7.76
N LEU A 191 -17.78 5.09 7.28
CA LEU A 191 -18.21 4.73 5.92
C LEU A 191 -17.29 5.36 4.87
N GLY A 192 -17.00 6.66 4.99
CA GLY A 192 -16.10 7.36 4.08
C GLY A 192 -14.69 6.76 4.06
N LEU A 193 -14.14 6.38 5.23
CA LEU A 193 -12.83 5.70 5.31
C LEU A 193 -12.86 4.32 4.63
N GLN A 194 -13.91 3.54 4.84
CA GLN A 194 -14.06 2.23 4.20
C GLN A 194 -14.17 2.35 2.68
N LEU A 195 -15.00 3.27 2.19
CA LEU A 195 -15.12 3.54 0.76
C LEU A 195 -13.80 4.04 0.17
N MET A 196 -13.12 4.99 0.83
CA MET A 196 -11.82 5.49 0.38
C MET A 196 -10.77 4.38 0.24
N ASN A 197 -10.78 3.39 1.12
CA ASN A 197 -9.85 2.26 1.06
C ASN A 197 -10.11 1.34 -0.14
N VAL A 198 -11.37 1.21 -0.59
CA VAL A 198 -11.75 0.34 -1.71
C VAL A 198 -11.64 1.07 -3.04
N VAL A 199 -12.23 2.27 -3.15
CA VAL A 199 -12.33 2.97 -4.44
C VAL A 199 -11.28 4.08 -4.62
N GLY A 200 -10.55 4.42 -3.58
CA GLY A 200 -9.57 5.48 -3.58
C GLY A 200 -10.17 6.89 -3.39
N PRO A 201 -9.31 7.90 -3.07
CA PRO A 201 -9.77 9.24 -2.72
C PRO A 201 -10.44 9.97 -3.89
N GLY A 202 -9.95 9.79 -5.12
CA GLY A 202 -10.49 10.47 -6.30
C GLY A 202 -11.92 10.05 -6.62
N VAL A 203 -12.20 8.75 -6.62
CA VAL A 203 -13.54 8.20 -6.90
C VAL A 203 -14.51 8.58 -5.79
N LEU A 204 -14.10 8.47 -4.53
CA LEU A 204 -14.93 8.87 -3.40
C LEU A 204 -15.30 10.37 -3.48
N THR A 205 -14.34 11.24 -3.80
CA THR A 205 -14.59 12.68 -3.95
C THR A 205 -15.61 12.94 -5.04
N ALA A 206 -15.42 12.36 -6.23
CA ALA A 206 -16.35 12.52 -7.34
C ALA A 206 -17.75 12.01 -7.01
N ALA A 207 -17.86 10.86 -6.32
CA ALA A 207 -19.13 10.28 -5.90
C ALA A 207 -19.87 11.17 -4.88
N VAL A 208 -19.13 11.69 -3.88
CA VAL A 208 -19.71 12.58 -2.87
C VAL A 208 -20.16 13.89 -3.51
N GLU A 209 -19.38 14.49 -4.40
CA GLU A 209 -19.77 15.72 -5.11
C GLU A 209 -21.05 15.51 -5.95
N ALA A 210 -21.14 14.37 -6.64
CA ALA A 210 -22.31 14.03 -7.45
C ALA A 210 -23.59 13.87 -6.62
N LEU A 211 -23.50 13.26 -5.44
CA LEU A 211 -24.65 12.90 -4.60
C LEU A 211 -24.86 13.83 -3.38
N ARG A 212 -24.04 14.85 -3.21
CA ARG A 212 -24.05 15.69 -2.00
C ARG A 212 -25.41 16.28 -1.68
N LYS A 213 -26.13 16.76 -2.70
CA LYS A 213 -27.46 17.39 -2.51
C LYS A 213 -28.48 16.41 -1.94
N GLU A 214 -28.45 15.17 -2.39
CA GLU A 214 -29.35 14.10 -1.98
C GLU A 214 -29.02 13.56 -0.58
N MET A 215 -27.74 13.61 -0.22
CA MET A 215 -27.23 13.05 1.05
C MET A 215 -27.18 14.06 2.20
N THR A 216 -27.24 15.38 1.92
CA THR A 216 -27.23 16.39 2.97
C THR A 216 -28.55 16.37 3.75
N GLU A 217 -28.50 16.53 5.07
CA GLU A 217 -29.70 16.72 5.88
C GLU A 217 -30.39 18.04 5.50
N ASN A 218 -31.68 17.97 5.22
CA ASN A 218 -32.50 19.16 4.98
C ASN A 218 -32.72 19.89 6.31
N GLN A 219 -31.81 20.74 6.76
CA GLN A 219 -32.01 21.68 7.88
C GLN A 219 -33.25 22.60 7.67
N LYS A 220 -33.79 22.63 6.46
CA LYS A 220 -35.03 23.38 6.16
C LYS A 220 -36.32 22.74 6.69
N ALA A 221 -36.33 21.45 7.01
CA ALA A 221 -37.54 20.78 7.50
C ALA A 221 -37.77 21.05 9.00
N GLU A 222 -36.71 21.11 9.80
CA GLU A 222 -36.83 21.36 11.26
C GLU A 222 -37.17 22.80 11.56
N GLY A 223 -36.58 23.77 10.90
CA GLY A 223 -36.88 25.20 11.09
C GLY A 223 -38.33 25.58 10.63
N ARG A 224 -39.01 24.71 9.88
CA ARG A 224 -40.39 24.91 9.48
C ARG A 224 -41.38 24.31 10.50
N SER A 225 -40.99 23.24 11.17
CA SER A 225 -41.78 22.60 12.22
C SER A 225 -41.78 23.43 13.52
N GLU A 226 -40.66 24.05 13.88
CA GLU A 226 -40.59 24.96 15.04
C GLU A 226 -41.37 26.25 14.83
N LYS A 227 -41.38 26.81 13.61
CA LYS A 227 -42.22 27.98 13.30
C LYS A 227 -43.73 27.68 13.18
N ALA A 228 -44.11 26.44 12.96
CA ALA A 228 -45.50 26.04 12.91
C ALA A 228 -46.11 25.77 14.30
N GLN A 229 -45.26 25.54 15.32
CA GLN A 229 -45.69 25.34 16.71
C GLN A 229 -45.74 26.65 17.53
N GLN A 230 -45.17 27.73 17.01
CA GLN A 230 -45.30 29.06 17.58
C GLN A 230 -46.35 29.85 16.82
N GLY A 231 -47.63 29.37 16.77
CA GLY A 231 -48.78 30.12 16.36
C GLY A 231 -49.18 31.18 17.38
N PRO A 232 -49.83 32.27 16.94
CA PRO A 232 -50.02 33.48 17.78
C PRO A 232 -50.96 33.17 18.92
N GLY A 233 -50.44 33.46 20.17
CA GLY A 233 -51.28 33.61 21.35
C GLY A 233 -51.94 34.98 21.42
#